data_76f03bc59c2bc7eea4457b6c11761406
#
_entry.id   76f03bc59c2bc7eea4457b6c11761406
#
_cell.length_a   1.000
_cell.length_b   1.000
_cell.length_c   1.000
_cell.angle_alpha   90.00
_cell.angle_beta   90.00
_cell.angle_gamma   90.00
#
_symmetry.space_group_name_H-M   'P 1'
#
loop_
_entity.id
_entity.type
_entity.pdbx_description
1 polymer ?
#
loop_
_entity_poly.entity_id
_entity_poly.type
_entity_poly.pdbx_seq_one_letter_code
_entity_poly.pdbx_strand_id
1 'polypeptide(L)'
;YMNFNFAKATNSRLMGSLGLIINWIDDENNHFCQYFLLDAEGLGLADYVSLNNPTQEEAYMEEERLMGGFGSDRVELTKDESLFLVSYFGNKNFYYDKLLPGDKCEYIDIIKNYKTDLTIEKLYNKICKRVDEEVEFINYMTMRFIAWDRESLKYFSGSDEIANMHITNINGTLLKNVVSDKGQGRYISNVPF
;
A
#
# COMPACT_ATOMS: atom_id res chain seq x y z
N TYR A 1 16.69 -19.96 -14.55
CA TYR A 1 16.76 -18.49 -14.34
C TYR A 1 15.32 -17.97 -14.27
N MET A 2 15.00 -17.13 -13.25
CA MET A 2 13.64 -16.58 -13.12
C MET A 2 13.56 -15.22 -13.82
N ASN A 3 12.64 -15.10 -14.75
CA ASN A 3 12.36 -13.85 -15.47
C ASN A 3 11.09 -13.20 -14.90
N PHE A 4 11.05 -11.89 -14.89
CA PHE A 4 9.82 -11.17 -14.54
C PHE A 4 8.73 -11.47 -15.57
N ASN A 5 7.55 -11.85 -15.09
CA ASN A 5 6.38 -12.12 -15.94
C ASN A 5 5.38 -10.97 -15.83
N PHE A 6 4.83 -10.74 -14.66
CA PHE A 6 3.94 -9.61 -14.40
C PHE A 6 3.99 -9.18 -12.92
N ALA A 7 3.50 -7.99 -12.65
CA ALA A 7 3.13 -7.56 -11.30
C ALA A 7 1.82 -6.77 -11.31
N LYS A 8 1.09 -6.88 -10.22
CA LYS A 8 -0.12 -6.09 -10.00
C LYS A 8 -0.24 -5.69 -8.53
N ALA A 9 -0.85 -4.54 -8.30
CA ALA A 9 -1.14 -4.06 -6.96
C ALA A 9 -2.58 -3.58 -6.87
N THR A 10 -3.09 -3.45 -5.65
CA THR A 10 -4.35 -2.73 -5.40
C THR A 10 -4.10 -1.21 -5.42
N ASN A 11 -5.08 -0.42 -5.89
CA ASN A 11 -5.01 1.04 -5.81
C ASN A 11 -5.55 1.58 -4.48
N SER A 12 -5.28 0.86 -3.40
CA SER A 12 -5.88 1.05 -2.08
C SER A 12 -4.99 1.79 -1.07
N ARG A 13 -3.92 2.46 -1.52
CA ARG A 13 -2.97 3.12 -0.60
C ARG A 13 -3.66 4.10 0.36
N LEU A 14 -4.65 4.85 -0.10
CA LEU A 14 -5.39 5.78 0.74
C LEU A 14 -6.26 5.10 1.79
N MET A 15 -6.47 3.79 1.68
CA MET A 15 -7.11 2.97 2.71
C MET A 15 -6.10 2.43 3.75
N GLY A 16 -4.84 2.79 3.61
CA GLY A 16 -3.76 2.46 4.53
C GLY A 16 -2.96 1.22 4.18
N SER A 17 -3.40 0.42 3.22
CA SER A 17 -2.72 -0.81 2.83
C SER A 17 -2.84 -1.09 1.33
N LEU A 18 -1.86 -1.83 0.81
CA LEU A 18 -1.79 -2.29 -0.57
C LEU A 18 -1.53 -3.79 -0.59
N GLY A 19 -2.21 -4.53 -1.46
CA GLY A 19 -1.74 -5.83 -1.89
C GLY A 19 -0.82 -5.67 -3.10
N LEU A 20 0.28 -6.42 -3.14
CA LEU A 20 1.20 -6.48 -4.27
C LEU A 20 1.51 -7.93 -4.61
N ILE A 21 1.37 -8.28 -5.88
CA ILE A 21 1.74 -9.59 -6.41
C ILE A 21 2.83 -9.39 -7.45
N ILE A 22 3.90 -10.19 -7.35
CA ILE A 22 4.96 -10.28 -8.35
C ILE A 22 5.04 -11.73 -8.81
N ASN A 23 4.93 -11.94 -10.11
CA ASN A 23 5.06 -13.27 -10.72
C ASN A 23 6.34 -13.35 -11.54
N TRP A 24 7.07 -14.39 -11.31
CA TRP A 24 8.28 -14.77 -12.03
C TRP A 24 8.06 -16.08 -12.78
N ILE A 25 8.74 -16.26 -13.86
CA ILE A 25 8.66 -17.47 -14.69
C ILE A 25 10.05 -17.93 -15.09
N ASP A 26 10.30 -19.24 -15.06
CA ASP A 26 11.53 -19.81 -15.57
C ASP A 26 11.41 -20.26 -17.04
N ASP A 27 12.49 -20.79 -17.56
CA ASP A 27 12.56 -21.26 -18.96
C ASP A 27 11.70 -22.53 -19.21
N GLU A 28 11.27 -23.20 -18.14
CA GLU A 28 10.39 -24.38 -18.17
C GLU A 28 8.92 -24.04 -17.94
N ASN A 29 8.60 -22.74 -17.87
CA ASN A 29 7.28 -22.20 -17.51
C ASN A 29 6.81 -22.53 -16.08
N ASN A 30 7.73 -22.79 -15.15
CA ASN A 30 7.37 -22.83 -13.75
C ASN A 30 7.23 -21.42 -13.20
N HIS A 31 6.18 -21.19 -12.41
CA HIS A 31 5.89 -19.89 -11.84
C HIS A 31 6.34 -19.80 -10.37
N PHE A 32 6.89 -18.67 -10.01
CA PHE A 32 7.11 -18.28 -8.63
C PHE A 32 6.31 -16.99 -8.37
N CYS A 33 5.32 -17.08 -7.48
CA CYS A 33 4.43 -15.98 -7.15
C CYS A 33 4.74 -15.46 -5.76
N GLN A 34 4.97 -14.17 -5.64
CA GLN A 34 5.20 -13.48 -4.37
C GLN A 34 4.02 -12.56 -4.06
N TYR A 35 3.49 -12.65 -2.86
CA TYR A 35 2.34 -11.91 -2.35
C TYR A 35 2.76 -11.09 -1.16
N PHE A 36 2.64 -9.77 -1.25
CA PHE A 36 3.03 -8.82 -0.21
C PHE A 36 1.84 -8.01 0.26
N LEU A 37 1.67 -7.87 1.57
CA LEU A 37 0.84 -6.84 2.17
C LEU A 37 1.74 -5.67 2.56
N LEU A 38 1.47 -4.51 1.97
CA LEU A 38 2.20 -3.27 2.20
C LEU A 38 1.36 -2.36 3.11
N ASP A 39 1.87 -2.05 4.29
CA ASP A 39 1.20 -1.17 5.24
C ASP A 39 1.71 0.26 5.10
N ALA A 40 0.88 1.12 4.53
CA ALA A 40 1.19 2.53 4.29
C ALA A 40 1.01 3.40 5.55
N GLU A 41 0.21 2.96 6.51
CA GLU A 41 -0.08 3.71 7.74
C GLU A 41 0.90 3.43 8.88
N GLY A 42 1.59 2.28 8.82
CA GLY A 42 2.40 1.87 9.96
C GLY A 42 3.81 1.46 9.59
N LEU A 43 3.98 0.29 9.04
CA LEU A 43 5.19 -0.44 9.33
C LEU A 43 5.94 -0.99 8.12
N GLY A 44 5.43 -0.78 6.93
CA GLY A 44 6.10 -1.30 5.76
C GLY A 44 5.52 -2.64 5.28
N LEU A 45 6.34 -3.68 5.15
CA LEU A 45 5.86 -5.02 4.80
C LEU A 45 5.20 -5.65 6.02
N ALA A 46 3.89 -5.93 5.91
CA ALA A 46 3.08 -6.46 7.02
C ALA A 46 2.83 -7.96 6.89
N ASP A 47 2.75 -8.49 5.66
CA ASP A 47 2.61 -9.92 5.39
C ASP A 47 3.32 -10.30 4.11
N TYR A 48 3.76 -11.55 4.03
CA TYR A 48 4.41 -12.12 2.86
C TYR A 48 4.13 -13.62 2.75
N VAL A 49 3.71 -14.04 1.57
CA VAL A 49 3.57 -15.44 1.18
C VAL A 49 4.15 -15.64 -0.21
N SER A 50 4.77 -16.78 -0.45
CA SER A 50 5.19 -17.20 -1.79
C SER A 50 4.59 -18.55 -2.16
N LEU A 51 4.31 -18.74 -3.43
CA LEU A 51 3.84 -19.99 -4.00
C LEU A 51 4.74 -20.38 -5.18
N ASN A 52 5.19 -21.63 -5.15
CA ASN A 52 5.95 -22.23 -6.24
C ASN A 52 5.03 -23.03 -7.14
N ASN A 53 4.98 -22.65 -8.41
CA ASN A 53 4.19 -23.30 -9.46
C ASN A 53 2.73 -23.56 -9.05
N PRO A 54 2.02 -22.55 -8.52
CA PRO A 54 0.65 -22.72 -8.05
C PRO A 54 -0.29 -23.05 -9.21
N THR A 55 -1.33 -23.82 -8.92
CA THR A 55 -2.48 -23.93 -9.80
C THR A 55 -3.18 -22.58 -9.91
N GLN A 56 -4.03 -22.41 -10.92
CA GLN A 56 -4.83 -21.19 -11.06
C GLN A 56 -5.73 -20.93 -9.85
N GLU A 57 -6.27 -22.00 -9.27
CA GLU A 57 -7.13 -21.92 -8.08
C GLU A 57 -6.33 -21.45 -6.86
N GLU A 58 -5.17 -22.02 -6.59
CA GLU A 58 -4.29 -21.62 -5.48
C GLU A 58 -3.86 -20.16 -5.64
N ALA A 59 -3.45 -19.76 -6.83
CA ALA A 59 -3.06 -18.38 -7.11
C ALA A 59 -4.23 -17.40 -6.91
N TYR A 60 -5.42 -17.77 -7.36
CA TYR A 60 -6.64 -16.96 -7.18
C TYR A 60 -7.03 -16.86 -5.70
N MET A 61 -7.00 -17.96 -4.97
CA MET A 61 -7.34 -17.98 -3.54
C MET A 61 -6.40 -17.08 -2.74
N GLU A 62 -5.10 -17.14 -3.03
CA GLU A 62 -4.13 -16.29 -2.34
C GLU A 62 -4.27 -14.81 -2.73
N GLU A 63 -4.56 -14.51 -3.99
CA GLU A 63 -4.88 -13.16 -4.43
C GLU A 63 -6.10 -12.60 -3.70
N GLU A 64 -7.19 -13.36 -3.61
CA GLU A 64 -8.41 -12.93 -2.90
C GLU A 64 -8.17 -12.79 -1.39
N ARG A 65 -7.37 -13.67 -0.79
CA ARG A 65 -6.96 -13.52 0.61
C ARG A 65 -6.24 -12.18 0.84
N LEU A 66 -5.32 -11.85 -0.06
CA LEU A 66 -4.50 -10.64 0.06
C LEU A 66 -5.28 -9.37 -0.31
N MET A 67 -6.02 -9.39 -1.41
CA MET A 67 -6.55 -8.19 -2.07
C MET A 67 -8.08 -8.05 -2.00
N GLY A 68 -8.82 -9.14 -1.77
CA GLY A 68 -10.28 -9.14 -1.85
C GLY A 68 -10.97 -8.21 -0.86
N GLY A 69 -10.37 -8.03 0.32
CA GLY A 69 -10.92 -7.16 1.36
C GLY A 69 -10.78 -5.66 1.12
N PHE A 70 -10.01 -5.24 0.12
CA PHE A 70 -9.80 -3.80 -0.14
C PHE A 70 -10.94 -3.15 -0.94
N GLY A 71 -11.73 -3.92 -1.68
CA GLY A 71 -12.78 -3.37 -2.55
C GLY A 71 -12.23 -2.38 -3.59
N SER A 72 -10.99 -2.57 -4.03
CA SER A 72 -10.27 -1.68 -4.94
C SER A 72 -9.87 -2.40 -6.22
N ASP A 73 -9.51 -1.62 -7.25
CA ASP A 73 -9.05 -2.18 -8.52
C ASP A 73 -7.63 -2.73 -8.39
N ARG A 74 -7.31 -3.71 -9.25
CA ARG A 74 -5.95 -4.19 -9.48
C ARG A 74 -5.34 -3.40 -10.62
N VAL A 75 -4.16 -2.86 -10.41
CA VAL A 75 -3.41 -2.09 -11.41
C VAL A 75 -2.13 -2.82 -11.76
N GLU A 76 -1.81 -2.82 -13.04
CA GLU A 76 -0.56 -3.40 -13.51
C GLU A 76 0.63 -2.51 -13.16
N LEU A 77 1.71 -3.16 -12.75
CA LEU A 77 2.99 -2.53 -12.46
C LEU A 77 4.09 -3.09 -13.35
N THR A 78 5.03 -2.25 -13.70
CA THR A 78 6.28 -2.70 -14.30
C THR A 78 7.14 -3.43 -13.28
N LYS A 79 8.16 -4.14 -13.74
CA LYS A 79 9.16 -4.76 -12.86
C LYS A 79 9.78 -3.73 -11.92
N ASP A 80 10.19 -2.59 -12.46
CA ASP A 80 10.85 -1.53 -11.70
C ASP A 80 9.94 -0.95 -10.61
N GLU A 81 8.69 -0.67 -10.95
CA GLU A 81 7.68 -0.19 -9.99
C GLU A 81 7.41 -1.20 -8.86
N SER A 82 7.30 -2.47 -9.19
CA SER A 82 7.03 -3.52 -8.20
C SER A 82 8.21 -3.73 -7.24
N LEU A 83 9.43 -3.79 -7.76
CA LEU A 83 10.64 -3.91 -6.93
C LEU A 83 10.87 -2.65 -6.09
N PHE A 84 10.57 -1.47 -6.64
CA PHE A 84 10.60 -0.23 -5.88
C PHE A 84 9.66 -0.29 -4.67
N LEU A 85 8.43 -0.74 -4.85
CA LEU A 85 7.47 -0.86 -3.73
C LEU A 85 7.97 -1.81 -2.65
N VAL A 86 8.51 -2.97 -3.01
CA VAL A 86 9.10 -3.92 -2.03
C VAL A 86 10.26 -3.25 -1.28
N SER A 87 11.16 -2.58 -1.99
CA SER A 87 12.29 -1.88 -1.38
C SER A 87 11.82 -0.74 -0.47
N TYR A 88 10.92 0.11 -0.96
CA TYR A 88 10.41 1.27 -0.23
C TYR A 88 9.73 0.87 1.08
N PHE A 89 8.80 -0.08 1.02
CA PHE A 89 8.09 -0.55 2.20
C PHE A 89 8.97 -1.40 3.12
N GLY A 90 9.86 -2.23 2.57
CA GLY A 90 10.81 -3.02 3.36
C GLY A 90 11.79 -2.17 4.16
N ASN A 91 12.23 -1.03 3.61
CA ASN A 91 13.06 -0.07 4.33
C ASN A 91 12.32 0.59 5.51
N LYS A 92 11.00 0.71 5.46
CA LYS A 92 10.21 1.16 6.61
C LYS A 92 10.27 0.17 7.77
N ASN A 93 10.30 -1.15 7.51
CA ASN A 93 10.50 -2.15 8.56
C ASN A 93 11.81 -1.90 9.31
N PHE A 94 12.91 -1.65 8.59
CA PHE A 94 14.19 -1.35 9.23
C PHE A 94 14.17 -0.02 9.99
N TYR A 95 13.54 1.01 9.41
CA TYR A 95 13.46 2.32 10.05
C TYR A 95 12.67 2.27 11.38
N TYR A 96 11.62 1.46 11.45
CA TYR A 96 10.78 1.31 12.65
C TYR A 96 11.16 0.09 13.52
N ASP A 97 12.29 -0.55 13.26
CA ASP A 97 12.78 -1.75 13.96
C ASP A 97 11.73 -2.87 14.01
N LYS A 98 11.11 -3.15 12.86
CA LYS A 98 10.11 -4.20 12.69
C LYS A 98 10.65 -5.37 11.90
N LEU A 99 10.27 -6.57 12.31
CA LEU A 99 10.65 -7.78 11.60
C LEU A 99 10.02 -7.82 10.20
N LEU A 100 10.78 -8.33 9.26
CA LEU A 100 10.28 -8.65 7.91
C LEU A 100 9.44 -9.93 7.99
N PRO A 101 8.25 -9.96 7.32
CA PRO A 101 7.34 -11.10 7.37
C PRO A 101 7.81 -12.27 6.50
N GLY A 102 7.34 -13.48 6.81
CA GLY A 102 7.52 -14.70 6.02
C GLY A 102 8.98 -15.07 5.77
N ASP A 103 9.25 -15.72 4.65
CA ASP A 103 10.64 -16.05 4.26
C ASP A 103 11.32 -14.86 3.61
N LYS A 104 11.94 -14.04 4.45
CA LYS A 104 12.65 -12.84 4.01
C LYS A 104 13.80 -13.13 3.05
N CYS A 105 14.34 -14.35 3.01
CA CYS A 105 15.46 -14.71 2.12
C CYS A 105 15.05 -14.54 0.65
N GLU A 106 13.77 -14.66 0.33
CA GLU A 106 13.25 -14.56 -1.03
C GLU A 106 13.19 -13.13 -1.57
N TYR A 107 13.28 -12.11 -0.69
CA TYR A 107 13.14 -10.70 -1.12
C TYR A 107 14.07 -9.70 -0.41
N ILE A 108 14.87 -10.14 0.56
CA ILE A 108 15.76 -9.24 1.31
C ILE A 108 16.77 -8.52 0.41
N ASP A 109 17.21 -9.17 -0.67
CA ASP A 109 18.15 -8.58 -1.61
C ASP A 109 17.51 -7.42 -2.40
N ILE A 110 16.21 -7.49 -2.66
CA ILE A 110 15.46 -6.39 -3.27
C ILE A 110 15.52 -5.18 -2.33
N ILE A 111 15.26 -5.37 -1.04
CA ILE A 111 15.25 -4.27 -0.08
C ILE A 111 16.63 -3.62 0.05
N LYS A 112 17.68 -4.44 0.11
CA LYS A 112 19.05 -3.96 0.36
C LYS A 112 19.77 -3.41 -0.86
N ASN A 113 19.56 -4.03 -2.01
CA ASN A 113 20.43 -3.84 -3.17
C ASN A 113 19.73 -3.20 -4.37
N TYR A 114 18.39 -3.22 -4.43
CA TYR A 114 17.67 -2.61 -5.53
C TYR A 114 17.77 -1.10 -5.48
N LYS A 115 18.12 -0.51 -6.62
CA LYS A 115 18.24 0.95 -6.77
C LYS A 115 17.50 1.41 -8.01
N THR A 116 16.82 2.52 -7.89
CA THR A 116 16.03 3.12 -8.95
C THR A 116 15.92 4.62 -8.72
N ASP A 117 15.57 5.35 -9.79
CA ASP A 117 15.23 6.77 -9.73
C ASP A 117 13.72 7.01 -9.49
N LEU A 118 12.95 5.94 -9.23
CA LEU A 118 11.55 6.06 -8.86
C LEU A 118 11.40 6.66 -7.46
N THR A 119 10.33 7.42 -7.31
CA THR A 119 9.86 7.91 -6.02
C THR A 119 8.42 7.48 -5.83
N ILE A 120 7.95 7.44 -4.57
CA ILE A 120 6.59 6.99 -4.27
C ILE A 120 5.53 7.88 -4.93
N GLU A 121 5.81 9.17 -5.06
CA GLU A 121 4.91 10.14 -5.70
C GLU A 121 4.66 9.84 -7.18
N LYS A 122 5.65 9.28 -7.87
CA LYS A 122 5.49 8.88 -9.28
C LYS A 122 4.51 7.73 -9.46
N LEU A 123 4.25 6.95 -8.40
CA LEU A 123 3.31 5.84 -8.42
C LEU A 123 1.92 6.19 -7.90
N TYR A 124 1.72 7.33 -7.28
CA TYR A 124 0.45 7.67 -6.65
C TYR A 124 -0.74 7.62 -7.61
N ASN A 125 -0.59 8.02 -8.85
CA ASN A 125 -1.65 7.93 -9.86
C ASN A 125 -2.09 6.49 -10.17
N LYS A 126 -1.25 5.50 -9.87
CA LYS A 126 -1.57 4.08 -10.01
C LYS A 126 -2.10 3.47 -8.71
N ILE A 127 -1.42 3.72 -7.61
CA ILE A 127 -1.68 3.02 -6.34
C ILE A 127 -2.65 3.75 -5.40
N CYS A 128 -2.99 5.00 -5.68
CA CYS A 128 -3.99 5.75 -4.94
C CYS A 128 -5.25 5.94 -5.78
N LYS A 129 -6.33 5.24 -5.45
CA LYS A 129 -7.65 5.58 -5.98
C LYS A 129 -8.04 6.96 -5.44
N ARG A 130 -8.46 7.85 -6.33
CA ARG A 130 -8.99 9.15 -5.90
C ARG A 130 -10.31 8.96 -5.16
N VAL A 131 -10.48 9.74 -4.12
CA VAL A 131 -11.69 9.76 -3.31
C VAL A 131 -12.49 10.98 -3.73
N ASP A 132 -13.49 10.76 -4.58
CA ASP A 132 -14.33 11.84 -5.13
C ASP A 132 -15.62 12.04 -4.31
N GLU A 133 -15.99 11.04 -3.52
CA GLU A 133 -17.20 11.05 -2.71
C GLU A 133 -16.88 11.46 -1.26
N GLU A 134 -17.66 12.40 -0.72
CA GLU A 134 -17.50 12.83 0.67
C GLU A 134 -17.63 11.69 1.68
N VAL A 135 -18.54 10.74 1.42
CA VAL A 135 -18.73 9.55 2.28
C VAL A 135 -17.48 8.67 2.33
N GLU A 136 -16.83 8.44 1.19
CA GLU A 136 -15.57 7.67 1.13
C GLU A 136 -14.47 8.38 1.91
N PHE A 137 -14.37 9.70 1.77
CA PHE A 137 -13.41 10.53 2.49
C PHE A 137 -13.60 10.45 4.00
N ILE A 138 -14.85 10.59 4.47
CA ILE A 138 -15.19 10.46 5.88
C ILE A 138 -14.80 9.08 6.40
N ASN A 139 -15.17 8.03 5.67
CA ASN A 139 -14.86 6.66 6.06
C ASN A 139 -13.35 6.46 6.21
N TYR A 140 -12.56 6.94 5.26
CA TYR A 140 -11.10 6.89 5.37
C TYR A 140 -10.62 7.63 6.60
N MET A 141 -11.05 8.87 6.80
CA MET A 141 -10.62 9.72 7.90
C MET A 141 -11.00 9.18 9.28
N THR A 142 -12.10 8.46 9.39
CA THR A 142 -12.55 7.85 10.65
C THR A 142 -11.90 6.51 10.94
N MET A 143 -11.53 5.76 9.92
CA MET A 143 -11.03 4.38 10.05
C MET A 143 -9.51 4.27 10.01
N ARG A 144 -8.77 5.33 9.64
CA ARG A 144 -7.33 5.26 9.37
C ARG A 144 -6.49 6.25 10.19
N PHE A 145 -5.25 5.87 10.43
CA PHE A 145 -4.26 6.70 11.13
C PHE A 145 -3.47 7.54 10.13
N ILE A 146 -4.11 8.52 9.55
CA ILE A 146 -3.53 9.33 8.47
C ILE A 146 -2.26 10.10 8.84
N ALA A 147 -1.92 10.17 10.14
CA ALA A 147 -0.67 10.78 10.57
C ALA A 147 0.56 10.09 9.96
N TRP A 148 0.45 8.80 9.64
CA TRP A 148 1.52 8.00 9.06
C TRP A 148 1.61 8.09 7.54
N ASP A 149 0.52 8.48 6.89
CA ASP A 149 0.42 8.53 5.43
C ASP A 149 0.09 9.94 4.92
N ARG A 150 0.66 10.97 5.54
CA ARG A 150 0.46 12.38 5.16
C ARG A 150 0.78 12.66 3.70
N GLU A 151 1.78 11.98 3.15
CA GLU A 151 2.24 12.22 1.79
C GLU A 151 1.20 11.89 0.73
N SER A 152 0.35 10.89 0.98
CA SER A 152 -0.70 10.50 0.05
C SER A 152 -2.00 11.29 0.20
N LEU A 153 -2.19 12.04 1.27
CA LEU A 153 -3.41 12.81 1.53
C LEU A 153 -3.71 13.86 0.46
N LYS A 154 -2.68 14.42 -0.17
CA LYS A 154 -2.82 15.37 -1.30
C LYS A 154 -3.53 14.79 -2.52
N TYR A 155 -3.72 13.48 -2.56
CA TYR A 155 -4.47 12.79 -3.62
C TYR A 155 -5.96 12.64 -3.33
N PHE A 156 -6.41 13.00 -2.13
CA PHE A 156 -7.83 13.07 -1.86
C PHE A 156 -8.48 14.16 -2.71
N SER A 157 -9.55 13.82 -3.39
CA SER A 157 -10.36 14.67 -4.26
C SER A 157 -9.61 15.56 -5.25
N GLY A 158 -8.30 15.50 -5.27
CA GLY A 158 -7.44 16.28 -6.17
C GLY A 158 -7.45 17.76 -5.94
N SER A 159 -7.73 18.20 -4.72
CA SER A 159 -7.88 19.61 -4.39
C SER A 159 -6.97 20.06 -3.25
N ASP A 160 -6.82 21.36 -3.11
CA ASP A 160 -6.05 22.00 -2.05
C ASP A 160 -6.69 21.91 -0.65
N GLU A 161 -7.79 21.22 -0.51
CA GLU A 161 -8.63 21.18 0.69
C GLU A 161 -8.02 20.39 1.82
N ILE A 162 -7.14 19.47 1.50
CA ILE A 162 -6.28 18.79 2.47
C ILE A 162 -5.46 19.80 3.29
N ALA A 163 -5.23 21.01 2.76
CA ALA A 163 -4.57 22.07 3.48
C ALA A 163 -5.30 22.51 4.77
N ASN A 164 -6.60 22.28 4.86
CA ASN A 164 -7.41 22.59 6.03
C ASN A 164 -7.47 21.46 7.06
N MET A 165 -6.76 20.36 6.82
CA MET A 165 -6.74 19.24 7.73
C MET A 165 -5.73 19.44 8.86
N HIS A 166 -6.19 19.28 10.09
CA HIS A 166 -5.36 19.30 11.28
C HIS A 166 -5.35 17.92 11.94
N ILE A 167 -4.14 17.44 12.27
CA ILE A 167 -3.95 16.22 13.00
C ILE A 167 -3.19 16.57 14.26
N THR A 168 -3.80 16.31 15.40
CA THR A 168 -3.23 16.60 16.70
C THR A 168 -3.21 15.34 17.54
N ASN A 169 -2.08 15.07 18.18
CA ASN A 169 -1.95 14.01 19.17
C ASN A 169 -2.13 14.61 20.57
N ILE A 170 -3.14 14.15 21.28
CA ILE A 170 -3.46 14.61 22.65
C ILE A 170 -3.61 13.35 23.52
N ASN A 171 -2.74 13.18 24.51
CA ASN A 171 -2.81 12.09 25.48
C ASN A 171 -2.90 10.68 24.83
N GLY A 172 -2.12 10.41 23.80
CA GLY A 172 -2.13 9.13 23.10
C GLY A 172 -3.31 8.94 22.14
N THR A 173 -4.09 9.98 21.89
CA THR A 173 -5.21 9.98 20.97
C THR A 173 -4.88 10.83 19.75
N LEU A 174 -5.15 10.33 18.56
CA LEU A 174 -5.06 11.08 17.32
C LEU A 174 -6.37 11.85 17.11
N LEU A 175 -6.31 13.19 17.17
CA LEU A 175 -7.42 14.04 16.81
C LEU A 175 -7.28 14.45 15.35
N LYS A 176 -8.28 14.09 14.54
CA LYS A 176 -8.37 14.50 13.14
C LYS A 176 -9.47 15.56 13.01
N ASN A 177 -9.12 16.70 12.43
CA ASN A 177 -10.07 17.74 12.10
C ASN A 177 -9.97 18.02 10.61
N VAL A 178 -11.02 17.74 9.89
CA VAL A 178 -11.09 17.89 8.44
C VAL A 178 -12.24 18.80 8.08
N VAL A 179 -11.97 19.77 7.24
CA VAL A 179 -12.99 20.64 6.65
C VAL A 179 -13.18 20.18 5.21
N SER A 180 -14.40 19.82 4.86
CA SER A 180 -14.76 19.45 3.49
C SER A 180 -14.65 20.66 2.58
N ASP A 181 -14.12 20.48 1.40
CA ASP A 181 -14.02 21.50 0.35
C ASP A 181 -15.35 22.00 -0.16
N LYS A 182 -16.32 21.15 -0.11
CA LYS A 182 -17.69 21.54 -0.50
C LYS A 182 -18.38 22.39 0.57
N GLY A 183 -17.68 22.78 1.60
CA GLY A 183 -18.21 23.60 2.70
C GLY A 183 -19.27 22.88 3.53
N GLN A 184 -19.41 21.59 3.40
CA GLN A 184 -20.51 20.82 3.97
C GLN A 184 -20.25 20.26 5.36
N GLY A 185 -19.20 20.66 5.99
CA GLY A 185 -19.01 20.27 7.35
C GLY A 185 -17.56 20.06 7.75
N ARG A 186 -17.42 20.04 9.04
CA ARG A 186 -16.15 19.79 9.70
C ARG A 186 -16.22 18.42 10.36
N TYR A 187 -15.27 17.53 10.00
CA TYR A 187 -15.18 16.21 10.58
C TYR A 187 -14.12 16.19 11.66
N ILE A 188 -14.48 15.71 12.83
CA ILE A 188 -13.58 15.51 13.94
C ILE A 188 -13.67 14.05 14.33
N SER A 189 -12.54 13.38 14.34
CA SER A 189 -12.44 11.97 14.76
C SER A 189 -11.32 11.81 15.77
N ASN A 190 -11.62 11.19 16.90
CA ASN A 190 -10.64 10.75 17.88
C ASN A 190 -10.34 9.28 17.63
N VAL A 191 -9.11 8.99 17.25
CA VAL A 191 -8.65 7.63 17.00
C VAL A 191 -7.51 7.35 17.96
N PRO A 192 -7.55 6.28 18.77
CA PRO A 192 -6.44 5.92 19.63
C PRO A 192 -5.21 5.55 18.80
N PHE A 193 -4.07 5.91 19.32
CA PHE A 193 -2.77 5.56 18.76
C PHE A 193 -2.45 4.11 18.95
#